data_f874f25b8231580cfd9b4e5f92b548ba
#
_entry.id   f874f25b8231580cfd9b4e5f92b548ba
#
_cell.length_a   1.000
_cell.length_b   1.000
_cell.length_c   1.000
_cell.angle_alpha   90.00
_cell.angle_beta   90.00
_cell.angle_gamma   90.00
#
_symmetry.space_group_name_H-M   'P 1'
#
loop_
_entity.id
_entity.type
_entity.pdbx_description
1 polymer ?
#
loop_
_entity_poly.entity_id
_entity_poly.type
_entity_poly.pdbx_seq_one_letter_code
_entity_poly.pdbx_strand_id
1 'polypeptide(L)'
;SSIPVAGGAAGFFAALVGALWAYDGWNNVSMVSSEIRRPQRSLPLALIAGTAAVIVIYLLANLAYFLVLPASEVAGSSRVAATMMRRIAGEGGAAAVSIAAMVSIFAALNGSILSGARVPYAMARDGLFFSSIAKVHPVYATPGASILALSAWAAVLVLSGRYSELYTYVIFASWILYGMTAASVLVLRRKRPDLARPYRTAGYPVVPVLFVLGAAAVILFTLRQSPRESLLGLGIIILGFPFYFHWKRRNM
;
A
#
# COMPACT_ATOMS: atom_id res chain seq x y z
N SER A 1 8.62 19.59 12.01
CA SER A 1 7.27 20.11 12.27
C SER A 1 6.53 19.11 13.13
N SER A 2 6.32 19.48 14.41
CA SER A 2 5.49 18.73 15.34
C SER A 2 4.07 18.65 14.75
N ILE A 3 3.60 17.45 14.48
CA ILE A 3 2.17 17.23 14.24
C ILE A 3 1.47 17.69 15.51
N PRO A 4 0.53 18.66 15.44
CA PRO A 4 -0.23 19.04 16.62
C PRO A 4 -0.93 17.76 17.12
N VAL A 5 -0.71 17.37 18.36
CA VAL A 5 -1.45 16.30 19.01
C VAL A 5 -2.88 16.80 19.19
N ALA A 6 -3.68 16.68 18.15
CA ALA A 6 -5.10 16.91 18.24
C ALA A 6 -5.66 15.79 19.13
N GLY A 7 -6.15 16.13 20.30
CA GLY A 7 -6.87 15.19 21.16
C GLY A 7 -8.19 14.73 20.51
N GLY A 8 -8.79 13.68 21.04
CA GLY A 8 -10.09 13.18 20.60
C GLY A 8 -10.07 12.46 19.23
N ALA A 9 -11.20 12.48 18.55
CA ALA A 9 -11.39 11.74 17.28
C ALA A 9 -10.39 12.14 16.18
N ALA A 10 -10.04 13.41 16.08
CA ALA A 10 -9.09 13.89 15.07
C ALA A 10 -7.69 13.29 15.27
N GLY A 11 -7.19 13.24 16.51
CA GLY A 11 -5.91 12.61 16.82
C GLY A 11 -5.92 11.10 16.56
N PHE A 12 -7.03 10.43 16.90
CA PHE A 12 -7.20 9.01 16.61
C PHE A 12 -7.11 8.72 15.09
N PHE A 13 -7.84 9.45 14.27
CA PHE A 13 -7.81 9.25 12.83
C PHE A 13 -6.46 9.60 12.20
N ALA A 14 -5.77 10.64 12.70
CA ALA A 14 -4.42 10.97 12.25
C ALA A 14 -3.44 9.82 12.54
N ALA A 15 -3.49 9.25 13.73
CA ALA A 15 -2.70 8.08 14.09
C ALA A 15 -3.08 6.84 13.27
N LEU A 16 -4.38 6.64 13.01
CA LEU A 16 -4.88 5.55 12.19
C LEU A 16 -4.32 5.60 10.76
N VAL A 17 -4.30 6.78 10.13
CA VAL A 17 -3.70 6.95 8.78
C VAL A 17 -2.23 6.55 8.77
N GLY A 18 -1.45 6.95 9.78
CA GLY A 18 -0.06 6.53 9.93
C GLY A 18 0.09 5.02 10.14
N ALA A 19 -0.78 4.42 10.97
CA ALA A 19 -0.80 2.97 11.17
C ALA A 19 -1.15 2.23 9.88
N LEU A 20 -2.18 2.66 9.16
CA LEU A 20 -2.58 2.06 7.88
C LEU A 20 -1.48 2.11 6.84
N TRP A 21 -0.68 3.19 6.83
CA TRP A 21 0.51 3.28 5.99
C TRP A 21 1.58 2.26 6.39
N ALA A 22 1.81 2.06 7.68
CA ALA A 22 2.78 1.06 8.16
C ALA A 22 2.40 -0.37 7.77
N TYR A 23 1.12 -0.65 7.55
CA TYR A 23 0.61 -1.93 7.07
C TYR A 23 0.47 -2.01 5.53
N ASP A 24 0.77 -0.95 4.79
CA ASP A 24 0.65 -0.96 3.33
C ASP A 24 1.59 -1.99 2.69
N GLY A 25 1.18 -2.53 1.56
CA GLY A 25 1.87 -3.65 0.92
C GLY A 25 1.30 -5.04 1.25
N TRP A 26 0.34 -5.14 2.17
CA TRP A 26 -0.32 -6.41 2.53
C TRP A 26 -0.94 -7.12 1.31
N ASN A 27 -1.39 -6.38 0.32
CA ASN A 27 -2.06 -6.86 -0.88
C ASN A 27 -1.13 -7.05 -2.10
N ASN A 28 0.15 -6.71 -2.00
CA ASN A 28 1.10 -6.77 -3.11
C ASN A 28 1.20 -8.17 -3.73
N VAL A 29 1.05 -9.22 -2.92
CA VAL A 29 1.01 -10.60 -3.39
C VAL A 29 -0.12 -10.85 -4.39
N SER A 30 -1.22 -10.10 -4.35
CA SER A 30 -2.32 -10.23 -5.31
C SER A 30 -1.94 -9.79 -6.73
N MET A 31 -0.99 -8.86 -6.86
CA MET A 31 -0.51 -8.36 -8.16
C MET A 31 0.30 -9.42 -8.93
N VAL A 32 0.85 -10.41 -8.22
CA VAL A 32 1.59 -11.55 -8.79
C VAL A 32 0.79 -12.85 -8.75
N SER A 33 -0.52 -12.77 -8.55
CA SER A 33 -1.40 -13.94 -8.36
C SER A 33 -1.37 -14.95 -9.51
N SER A 34 -1.14 -14.49 -10.75
CA SER A 34 -1.00 -15.34 -11.95
C SER A 34 0.29 -16.18 -11.95
N GLU A 35 1.28 -15.82 -11.14
CA GLU A 35 2.56 -16.51 -11.02
C GLU A 35 2.58 -17.49 -9.83
N ILE A 36 1.50 -17.52 -9.02
CA ILE A 36 1.39 -18.35 -7.81
C ILE A 36 0.82 -19.73 -8.15
N ARG A 37 1.48 -20.79 -7.67
CA ARG A 37 0.93 -22.15 -7.74
C ARG A 37 -0.28 -22.29 -6.81
N ARG A 38 -1.40 -22.82 -7.34
CA ARG A 38 -2.66 -23.02 -6.59
C ARG A 38 -3.17 -21.72 -5.92
N PRO A 39 -3.37 -20.62 -6.69
CA PRO A 39 -3.66 -19.30 -6.14
C PRO A 39 -4.92 -19.27 -5.27
N GLN A 40 -5.93 -20.11 -5.58
CA GLN A 40 -7.20 -20.16 -4.84
C GLN A 40 -7.02 -20.53 -3.36
N ARG A 41 -5.94 -21.26 -3.02
CA ARG A 41 -5.62 -21.69 -1.65
C ARG A 41 -4.47 -20.89 -1.07
N SER A 42 -3.39 -20.72 -1.86
CA SER A 42 -2.16 -20.07 -1.38
C SER A 42 -2.35 -18.58 -1.13
N LEU A 43 -3.12 -17.89 -1.98
CA LEU A 43 -3.31 -16.44 -1.87
C LEU A 43 -4.09 -16.04 -0.60
N PRO A 44 -5.27 -16.61 -0.29
CA PRO A 44 -5.96 -16.30 0.95
C PRO A 44 -5.13 -16.62 2.19
N LEU A 45 -4.43 -17.76 2.18
CA LEU A 45 -3.56 -18.16 3.28
C LEU A 45 -2.41 -17.16 3.49
N ALA A 46 -1.73 -16.77 2.42
CA ALA A 46 -0.64 -15.81 2.47
C ALA A 46 -1.10 -14.43 2.99
N LEU A 47 -2.27 -13.95 2.51
CA LEU A 47 -2.84 -12.68 2.95
C LEU A 47 -3.23 -12.72 4.43
N ILE A 48 -3.93 -13.76 4.88
CA ILE A 48 -4.42 -13.85 6.26
C ILE A 48 -3.25 -14.10 7.22
N ALA A 49 -2.45 -15.14 6.97
CA ALA A 49 -1.34 -15.49 7.85
C ALA A 49 -0.23 -14.44 7.86
N GLY A 50 0.08 -13.85 6.68
CA GLY A 50 1.06 -12.77 6.57
C GLY A 50 0.63 -11.53 7.34
N THR A 51 -0.62 -11.09 7.16
CA THR A 51 -1.15 -9.93 7.90
C THR A 51 -1.19 -10.20 9.41
N ALA A 52 -1.64 -11.38 9.84
CA ALA A 52 -1.65 -11.75 11.25
C ALA A 52 -0.23 -11.76 11.85
N ALA A 53 0.75 -12.31 11.15
CA ALA A 53 2.14 -12.30 11.58
C ALA A 53 2.69 -10.87 11.74
N VAL A 54 2.42 -10.00 10.77
CA VAL A 54 2.83 -8.57 10.83
C VAL A 54 2.17 -7.86 12.00
N ILE A 55 0.87 -8.11 12.28
CA ILE A 55 0.18 -7.55 13.45
C ILE A 55 0.89 -7.95 14.73
N VAL A 56 1.20 -9.24 14.90
CA VAL A 56 1.90 -9.73 16.10
C VAL A 56 3.28 -9.09 16.25
N ILE A 57 4.07 -9.05 15.17
CA ILE A 57 5.40 -8.43 15.17
C ILE A 57 5.30 -6.94 15.55
N TYR A 58 4.36 -6.19 14.99
CA TYR A 58 4.21 -4.76 15.28
C TYR A 58 3.74 -4.51 16.72
N LEU A 59 2.84 -5.33 17.24
CA LEU A 59 2.43 -5.25 18.64
C LEU A 59 3.60 -5.51 19.58
N LEU A 60 4.41 -6.56 19.32
CA LEU A 60 5.59 -6.85 20.11
C LEU A 60 6.65 -5.76 20.02
N ALA A 61 6.89 -5.21 18.84
CA ALA A 61 7.81 -4.09 18.65
C ALA A 61 7.37 -2.83 19.42
N ASN A 62 6.09 -2.47 19.33
CA ASN A 62 5.54 -1.34 20.08
C ASN A 62 5.60 -1.59 21.59
N LEU A 63 5.27 -2.79 22.04
CA LEU A 63 5.42 -3.17 23.46
C LEU A 63 6.87 -2.98 23.92
N ALA A 64 7.85 -3.45 23.13
CA ALA A 64 9.27 -3.26 23.44
C ALA A 64 9.65 -1.77 23.54
N TYR A 65 9.13 -0.92 22.63
CA TYR A 65 9.40 0.52 22.68
C TYR A 65 8.89 1.14 23.99
N PHE A 66 7.66 0.86 24.38
CA PHE A 66 7.05 1.43 25.57
C PHE A 66 7.56 0.82 26.90
N LEU A 67 8.16 -0.37 26.86
CA LEU A 67 8.87 -0.94 28.02
C LEU A 67 10.21 -0.26 28.29
N VAL A 68 10.86 0.28 27.26
CA VAL A 68 12.20 0.87 27.38
C VAL A 68 12.15 2.40 27.39
N LEU A 69 11.23 3.00 26.64
CA LEU A 69 11.14 4.45 26.45
C LEU A 69 9.83 5.01 27.02
N PRO A 70 9.86 6.15 27.70
CA PRO A 70 8.63 6.85 28.05
C PRO A 70 7.90 7.34 26.80
N ALA A 71 6.57 7.45 26.88
CA ALA A 71 5.72 7.84 25.76
C ALA A 71 6.13 9.17 25.09
N SER A 72 6.63 10.12 25.87
CA SER A 72 7.12 11.42 25.38
C SER A 72 8.34 11.27 24.45
N GLU A 73 9.25 10.35 24.76
CA GLU A 73 10.41 10.07 23.93
C GLU A 73 10.02 9.32 22.66
N VAL A 74 9.08 8.37 22.76
CA VAL A 74 8.54 7.68 21.58
C VAL A 74 7.89 8.70 20.63
N ALA A 75 7.06 9.60 21.16
CA ALA A 75 6.40 10.64 20.37
C ALA A 75 7.36 11.65 19.75
N GLY A 76 8.48 11.96 20.40
CA GLY A 76 9.49 12.92 19.93
C GLY A 76 10.55 12.30 18.99
N SER A 77 10.62 10.97 18.89
CA SER A 77 11.66 10.29 18.13
C SER A 77 11.25 10.05 16.68
N SER A 78 12.07 10.47 15.74
CA SER A 78 11.94 10.11 14.32
C SER A 78 12.44 8.70 13.98
N ARG A 79 13.17 8.05 14.92
CA ARG A 79 13.79 6.73 14.76
C ARG A 79 13.68 5.93 16.07
N VAL A 80 12.48 5.60 16.47
CA VAL A 80 12.16 4.99 17.80
C VAL A 80 13.01 3.75 18.08
N ALA A 81 13.14 2.84 17.11
CA ALA A 81 13.93 1.61 17.25
C ALA A 81 15.42 1.92 17.55
N ALA A 82 16.02 2.88 16.86
CA ALA A 82 17.40 3.29 17.11
C ALA A 82 17.55 3.99 18.46
N THR A 83 16.58 4.80 18.85
CA THR A 83 16.54 5.46 20.18
C THR A 83 16.45 4.43 21.31
N MET A 84 15.60 3.43 21.16
CA MET A 84 15.50 2.30 22.12
C MET A 84 16.82 1.54 22.20
N MET A 85 17.39 1.15 21.09
CA MET A 85 18.65 0.38 21.08
C MET A 85 19.84 1.18 21.58
N ARG A 86 19.86 2.49 21.40
CA ARG A 86 20.86 3.37 22.02
C ARG A 86 20.81 3.29 23.54
N ARG A 87 19.61 3.23 24.14
CA ARG A 87 19.44 3.12 25.56
C ARG A 87 19.87 1.75 26.12
N ILE A 88 19.65 0.67 25.35
CA ILE A 88 19.96 -0.71 25.78
C ILE A 88 21.43 -1.07 25.52
N ALA A 89 21.95 -0.74 24.36
CA ALA A 89 23.24 -1.22 23.86
C ALA A 89 24.15 -0.10 23.31
N GLY A 90 23.89 1.16 23.65
CA GLY A 90 24.68 2.31 23.24
C GLY A 90 24.63 2.58 21.74
N GLU A 91 25.61 3.35 21.26
CA GLU A 91 25.66 3.77 19.83
C GLU A 91 25.83 2.57 18.88
N GLY A 92 26.53 1.53 19.30
CA GLY A 92 26.67 0.28 18.52
C GLY A 92 25.33 -0.39 18.25
N GLY A 93 24.45 -0.45 19.25
CA GLY A 93 23.09 -0.97 19.11
C GLY A 93 22.23 -0.12 18.16
N ALA A 94 22.32 1.20 18.29
CA ALA A 94 21.61 2.12 17.40
C ALA A 94 22.09 2.01 15.94
N ALA A 95 23.40 1.86 15.72
CA ALA A 95 23.97 1.65 14.39
C ALA A 95 23.51 0.30 13.80
N ALA A 96 23.56 -0.78 14.56
CA ALA A 96 23.14 -2.11 14.11
C ALA A 96 21.67 -2.11 13.65
N VAL A 97 20.75 -1.55 14.45
CA VAL A 97 19.34 -1.45 14.07
C VAL A 97 19.14 -0.57 12.85
N SER A 98 19.92 0.51 12.72
CA SER A 98 19.82 1.39 11.54
C SER A 98 20.28 0.69 10.26
N ILE A 99 21.34 -0.10 10.31
CA ILE A 99 21.80 -0.94 9.20
C ILE A 99 20.76 -2.00 8.85
N ALA A 100 20.21 -2.70 9.84
CA ALA A 100 19.15 -3.66 9.62
C ALA A 100 17.92 -3.03 8.96
N ALA A 101 17.53 -1.82 9.39
CA ALA A 101 16.43 -1.06 8.77
C ALA A 101 16.75 -0.69 7.31
N MET A 102 17.97 -0.26 6.99
CA MET A 102 18.36 0.03 5.60
C MET A 102 18.27 -1.20 4.70
N VAL A 103 18.74 -2.36 5.16
CA VAL A 103 18.64 -3.62 4.42
C VAL A 103 17.19 -4.02 4.22
N SER A 104 16.36 -3.89 5.26
CA SER A 104 14.93 -4.17 5.19
C SER A 104 14.18 -3.26 4.22
N ILE A 105 14.46 -1.95 4.24
CA ILE A 105 13.87 -0.96 3.32
C ILE A 105 14.27 -1.28 1.87
N PHE A 106 15.53 -1.64 1.63
CA PHE A 106 15.99 -2.02 0.30
C PHE A 106 15.27 -3.28 -0.22
N ALA A 107 15.10 -4.29 0.64
CA ALA A 107 14.35 -5.49 0.29
C ALA A 107 12.86 -5.20 0.01
N ALA A 108 12.22 -4.35 0.84
CA ALA A 108 10.85 -3.93 0.65
C ALA A 108 10.66 -3.14 -0.65
N LEU A 109 11.59 -2.24 -0.99
CA LEU A 109 11.58 -1.48 -2.24
C LEU A 109 11.66 -2.44 -3.45
N ASN A 110 12.55 -3.42 -3.41
CA ASN A 110 12.66 -4.43 -4.47
C ASN A 110 11.34 -5.20 -4.65
N GLY A 111 10.72 -5.65 -3.55
CA GLY A 111 9.41 -6.31 -3.58
C GLY A 111 8.30 -5.44 -4.16
N SER A 112 8.28 -4.15 -3.82
CA SER A 112 7.29 -3.18 -4.31
C SER A 112 7.45 -2.89 -5.80
N ILE A 113 8.68 -2.75 -6.28
CA ILE A 113 8.96 -2.58 -7.72
C ILE A 113 8.58 -3.84 -8.48
N LEU A 114 8.93 -5.00 -7.94
CA LEU A 114 8.61 -6.29 -8.55
C LEU A 114 7.09 -6.45 -8.73
N SER A 115 6.30 -6.27 -7.68
CA SER A 115 4.86 -6.43 -7.72
C SER A 115 4.18 -5.30 -8.50
N GLY A 116 4.54 -4.05 -8.25
CA GLY A 116 3.93 -2.88 -8.85
C GLY A 116 4.08 -2.83 -10.37
N ALA A 117 5.21 -3.31 -10.92
CA ALA A 117 5.43 -3.36 -12.36
C ALA A 117 4.45 -4.27 -13.11
N ARG A 118 3.76 -5.20 -12.42
CA ARG A 118 2.72 -6.03 -13.04
C ARG A 118 1.47 -5.25 -13.41
N VAL A 119 1.19 -4.14 -12.75
CA VAL A 119 -0.01 -3.31 -13.03
C VAL A 119 0.08 -2.67 -14.43
N PRO A 120 1.07 -1.82 -14.76
CA PRO A 120 1.17 -1.26 -16.10
C PRO A 120 1.43 -2.34 -17.17
N TYR A 121 2.11 -3.44 -16.83
CA TYR A 121 2.26 -4.58 -17.72
C TYR A 121 0.91 -5.22 -18.09
N ALA A 122 0.04 -5.48 -17.11
CA ALA A 122 -1.29 -6.04 -17.35
C ALA A 122 -2.15 -5.07 -18.16
N MET A 123 -2.15 -3.78 -17.83
CA MET A 123 -2.85 -2.75 -18.60
C MET A 123 -2.39 -2.72 -20.06
N ALA A 124 -1.10 -2.86 -20.32
CA ALA A 124 -0.54 -2.88 -21.66
C ALA A 124 -0.95 -4.15 -22.43
N ARG A 125 -1.03 -5.29 -21.77
CA ARG A 125 -1.55 -6.54 -22.36
C ARG A 125 -3.02 -6.45 -22.71
N ASP A 126 -3.80 -5.76 -21.90
CA ASP A 126 -5.23 -5.52 -22.14
C ASP A 126 -5.46 -4.39 -23.18
N GLY A 127 -4.39 -3.83 -23.75
CA GLY A 127 -4.44 -2.76 -24.74
C GLY A 127 -4.84 -1.40 -24.14
N LEU A 128 -4.77 -1.24 -22.84
CA LEU A 128 -5.12 -0.02 -22.10
C LEU A 128 -3.90 0.83 -21.72
N PHE A 129 -2.73 0.49 -22.26
CA PHE A 129 -1.48 1.21 -22.06
C PHE A 129 -0.53 1.00 -23.25
N PHE A 130 0.67 1.58 -23.21
CA PHE A 130 1.67 1.45 -24.27
C PHE A 130 2.09 0.00 -24.50
N SER A 131 1.96 -0.53 -25.69
CA SER A 131 2.28 -1.91 -26.04
C SER A 131 3.74 -2.31 -25.79
N SER A 132 4.66 -1.34 -25.84
CA SER A 132 6.07 -1.55 -25.49
C SER A 132 6.29 -2.07 -24.07
N ILE A 133 5.40 -1.71 -23.13
CA ILE A 133 5.44 -2.11 -21.72
C ILE A 133 4.96 -3.56 -21.51
N ALA A 134 4.19 -4.12 -22.46
CA ALA A 134 3.74 -5.51 -22.43
C ALA A 134 4.84 -6.54 -22.76
N LYS A 135 6.05 -6.10 -23.10
CA LYS A 135 7.16 -6.99 -23.46
C LYS A 135 7.77 -7.66 -22.23
N VAL A 136 7.92 -8.98 -22.31
CA VAL A 136 8.61 -9.80 -21.30
C VAL A 136 10.03 -10.07 -21.79
N HIS A 137 11.00 -9.97 -20.90
CA HIS A 137 12.40 -10.27 -21.22
C HIS A 137 12.58 -11.77 -21.50
N PRO A 138 13.18 -12.17 -22.65
CA PRO A 138 13.19 -13.56 -23.06
C PRO A 138 13.97 -14.50 -22.12
N VAL A 139 15.01 -13.98 -21.46
CA VAL A 139 15.85 -14.78 -20.55
C VAL A 139 15.34 -14.73 -19.12
N TYR A 140 15.03 -13.52 -18.61
CA TYR A 140 14.66 -13.33 -17.20
C TYR A 140 13.16 -13.48 -16.93
N ALA A 141 12.33 -13.66 -17.97
CA ALA A 141 10.87 -13.78 -17.87
C ALA A 141 10.20 -12.65 -17.05
N THR A 142 10.80 -11.46 -17.08
CA THR A 142 10.34 -10.29 -16.32
C THR A 142 9.84 -9.19 -17.25
N PRO A 143 8.86 -8.35 -16.86
CA PRO A 143 8.39 -7.20 -17.65
C PRO A 143 9.38 -6.02 -17.52
N GLY A 144 10.59 -6.16 -18.11
CA GLY A 144 11.70 -5.22 -17.93
C GLY A 144 11.36 -3.78 -18.28
N ALA A 145 10.64 -3.54 -19.37
CA ALA A 145 10.21 -2.20 -19.77
C ALA A 145 9.24 -1.58 -18.73
N SER A 146 8.35 -2.40 -18.16
CA SER A 146 7.44 -1.96 -17.10
C SER A 146 8.18 -1.60 -15.81
N ILE A 147 9.17 -2.42 -15.42
CA ILE A 147 10.03 -2.17 -14.26
C ILE A 147 10.78 -0.84 -14.43
N LEU A 148 11.42 -0.63 -15.59
CA LEU A 148 12.16 0.59 -15.88
C LEU A 148 11.26 1.84 -15.88
N ALA A 149 10.07 1.76 -16.50
CA ALA A 149 9.13 2.87 -16.54
C ALA A 149 8.63 3.24 -15.12
N LEU A 150 8.27 2.22 -14.31
CA LEU A 150 7.83 2.43 -12.93
C LEU A 150 8.97 3.03 -12.08
N SER A 151 10.18 2.49 -12.19
CA SER A 151 11.33 2.96 -11.43
C SER A 151 11.72 4.39 -11.80
N ALA A 152 11.71 4.73 -13.09
CA ALA A 152 11.97 6.09 -13.56
C ALA A 152 10.92 7.08 -13.05
N TRP A 153 9.64 6.70 -13.09
CA TRP A 153 8.56 7.52 -12.55
C TRP A 153 8.68 7.72 -11.04
N ALA A 154 8.98 6.64 -10.30
CA ALA A 154 9.22 6.72 -8.87
C ALA A 154 10.40 7.65 -8.53
N ALA A 155 11.50 7.61 -9.29
CA ALA A 155 12.63 8.51 -9.12
C ALA A 155 12.25 9.98 -9.34
N VAL A 156 11.44 10.27 -10.38
CA VAL A 156 10.90 11.63 -10.61
C VAL A 156 10.05 12.09 -9.43
N LEU A 157 9.17 11.25 -8.91
CA LEU A 157 8.35 11.59 -7.75
C LEU A 157 9.18 11.86 -6.50
N VAL A 158 10.22 11.07 -6.23
CA VAL A 158 11.12 11.28 -5.09
C VAL A 158 11.86 12.61 -5.20
N LEU A 159 12.26 13.02 -6.40
CA LEU A 159 12.92 14.29 -6.65
C LEU A 159 11.96 15.50 -6.62
N SER A 160 10.65 15.28 -6.83
CA SER A 160 9.66 16.35 -6.96
C SER A 160 8.99 16.76 -5.66
N GLY A 161 9.07 15.96 -4.59
CA GLY A 161 8.30 16.20 -3.38
C GLY A 161 8.93 15.70 -2.09
N ARG A 162 8.32 16.11 -0.98
CA ARG A 162 8.69 15.62 0.35
C ARG A 162 8.00 14.28 0.62
N TYR A 163 8.65 13.42 1.38
CA TYR A 163 8.10 12.13 1.77
C TYR A 163 6.67 12.21 2.34
N SER A 164 6.42 13.19 3.22
CA SER A 164 5.11 13.39 3.86
C SER A 164 4.00 13.75 2.87
N GLU A 165 4.31 14.44 1.79
CA GLU A 165 3.35 14.78 0.74
C GLU A 165 3.06 13.55 -0.13
N LEU A 166 4.11 12.85 -0.55
CA LEU A 166 4.00 11.67 -1.40
C LEU A 166 3.17 10.55 -0.75
N TYR A 167 3.41 10.24 0.52
CA TYR A 167 2.63 9.17 1.16
C TYR A 167 1.16 9.54 1.33
N THR A 168 0.83 10.82 1.54
CA THR A 168 -0.56 11.27 1.65
C THR A 168 -1.32 11.08 0.32
N TYR A 169 -0.70 11.42 -0.82
CA TYR A 169 -1.27 11.16 -2.14
C TYR A 169 -1.52 9.68 -2.37
N VAL A 170 -0.53 8.84 -2.03
CA VAL A 170 -0.62 7.39 -2.22
C VAL A 170 -1.71 6.78 -1.34
N ILE A 171 -1.77 7.13 -0.04
CA ILE A 171 -2.81 6.63 0.86
C ILE A 171 -4.19 7.00 0.32
N PHE A 172 -4.42 8.26 0.01
CA PHE A 172 -5.72 8.72 -0.46
C PHE A 172 -6.17 7.97 -1.71
N ALA A 173 -5.30 7.86 -2.73
CA ALA A 173 -5.60 7.14 -3.96
C ALA A 173 -5.81 5.64 -3.72
N SER A 174 -4.96 5.01 -2.90
CA SER A 174 -5.06 3.58 -2.60
C SER A 174 -6.35 3.22 -1.88
N TRP A 175 -6.78 4.03 -0.90
CA TRP A 175 -8.01 3.76 -0.17
C TRP A 175 -9.26 3.92 -1.04
N ILE A 176 -9.27 4.82 -2.04
CA ILE A 176 -10.33 4.86 -3.06
C ILE A 176 -10.38 3.53 -3.81
N LEU A 177 -9.24 3.05 -4.32
CA LEU A 177 -9.16 1.83 -5.10
C LEU A 177 -9.48 0.58 -4.27
N TYR A 178 -9.02 0.52 -3.02
CA TYR A 178 -9.32 -0.58 -2.10
C TYR A 178 -10.82 -0.63 -1.77
N GLY A 179 -11.43 0.52 -1.48
CA GLY A 179 -12.87 0.62 -1.26
C GLY A 179 -13.69 0.17 -2.48
N MET A 180 -13.30 0.60 -3.68
CA MET A 180 -13.94 0.17 -4.93
C MET A 180 -13.76 -1.33 -5.17
N THR A 181 -12.58 -1.89 -4.88
CA THR A 181 -12.30 -3.32 -5.02
C THR A 181 -13.17 -4.14 -4.05
N ALA A 182 -13.28 -3.72 -2.80
CA ALA A 182 -14.17 -4.37 -1.84
C ALA A 182 -15.65 -4.25 -2.23
N ALA A 183 -16.08 -3.08 -2.71
CA ALA A 183 -17.44 -2.87 -3.21
C ALA A 183 -17.74 -3.73 -4.44
N SER A 184 -16.74 -4.01 -5.29
CA SER A 184 -16.92 -4.89 -6.45
C SER A 184 -17.36 -6.30 -6.08
N VAL A 185 -16.96 -6.80 -4.90
CA VAL A 185 -17.40 -8.11 -4.38
C VAL A 185 -18.92 -8.13 -4.19
N LEU A 186 -19.49 -7.05 -3.63
CA LEU A 186 -20.94 -6.92 -3.42
C LEU A 186 -21.70 -6.84 -4.75
N VAL A 187 -21.19 -6.02 -5.68
CA VAL A 187 -21.80 -5.81 -7.00
C VAL A 187 -21.73 -7.08 -7.85
N LEU A 188 -20.58 -7.74 -7.93
CA LEU A 188 -20.38 -8.93 -8.75
C LEU A 188 -21.16 -10.14 -8.21
N ARG A 189 -21.37 -10.24 -6.91
CA ARG A 189 -22.23 -11.31 -6.36
C ARG A 189 -23.68 -11.17 -6.78
N ARG A 190 -24.15 -9.93 -6.98
CA ARG A 190 -25.52 -9.67 -7.47
C ARG A 190 -25.64 -9.77 -8.99
N LYS A 191 -24.67 -9.17 -9.73
CA LYS A 191 -24.73 -9.09 -11.20
C LYS A 191 -24.26 -10.35 -11.92
N ARG A 192 -23.37 -11.11 -11.32
CA ARG A 192 -22.77 -12.32 -11.91
C ARG A 192 -22.79 -13.47 -10.90
N PRO A 193 -23.98 -13.98 -10.52
CA PRO A 193 -24.11 -15.09 -9.59
C PRO A 193 -23.50 -16.39 -10.10
N ASP A 194 -23.41 -16.55 -11.41
CA ASP A 194 -22.87 -17.67 -12.18
C ASP A 194 -21.35 -17.84 -12.05
N LEU A 195 -20.60 -16.80 -11.67
CA LEU A 195 -19.15 -16.88 -11.58
C LEU A 195 -18.71 -17.87 -10.50
N ALA A 196 -17.80 -18.77 -10.88
CA ALA A 196 -17.13 -19.66 -9.93
C ALA A 196 -16.34 -18.84 -8.89
N ARG A 197 -16.53 -19.21 -7.61
CA ARG A 197 -15.85 -18.55 -6.47
C ARG A 197 -15.12 -19.59 -5.64
N PRO A 198 -13.89 -19.94 -6.02
CA PRO A 198 -13.09 -20.93 -5.30
C PRO A 198 -12.86 -20.56 -3.82
N TYR A 199 -12.74 -19.25 -3.55
CA TYR A 199 -12.72 -18.70 -2.19
C TYR A 199 -13.99 -17.86 -1.94
N ARG A 200 -14.69 -18.16 -0.88
CA ARG A 200 -15.87 -17.40 -0.42
C ARG A 200 -15.47 -16.51 0.74
N THR A 201 -15.66 -15.19 0.58
CA THR A 201 -15.36 -14.22 1.64
C THR A 201 -16.09 -14.58 2.93
N ALA A 202 -15.33 -14.88 3.99
CA ALA A 202 -15.88 -15.09 5.32
C ALA A 202 -16.61 -13.84 5.82
N GLY A 203 -17.73 -14.01 6.51
CA GLY A 203 -18.50 -12.89 7.05
C GLY A 203 -19.21 -12.03 5.99
N TYR A 204 -19.41 -12.55 4.78
CA TYR A 204 -20.20 -11.83 3.77
C TYR A 204 -21.67 -11.69 4.19
N PRO A 205 -22.35 -10.53 3.97
CA PRO A 205 -21.84 -9.30 3.34
C PRO A 205 -21.20 -8.32 4.33
N VAL A 206 -21.18 -8.62 5.63
CA VAL A 206 -20.82 -7.69 6.70
C VAL A 206 -19.36 -7.20 6.55
N VAL A 207 -18.41 -8.12 6.37
CA VAL A 207 -17.00 -7.78 6.26
C VAL A 207 -16.69 -6.85 5.08
N PRO A 208 -17.15 -7.12 3.84
CA PRO A 208 -16.97 -6.18 2.73
C PRO A 208 -17.63 -4.82 2.97
N VAL A 209 -18.82 -4.79 3.59
CA VAL A 209 -19.52 -3.53 3.90
C VAL A 209 -18.74 -2.73 4.92
N LEU A 210 -18.27 -3.34 6.01
CA LEU A 210 -17.46 -2.66 7.02
C LEU A 210 -16.15 -2.13 6.42
N PHE A 211 -15.52 -2.88 5.53
CA PHE A 211 -14.31 -2.42 4.83
C PHE A 211 -14.59 -1.19 3.96
N VAL A 212 -15.70 -1.19 3.19
CA VAL A 212 -16.09 -0.04 2.36
C VAL A 212 -16.39 1.19 3.21
N LEU A 213 -17.09 1.01 4.34
CA LEU A 213 -17.37 2.11 5.29
C LEU A 213 -16.08 2.64 5.92
N GLY A 214 -15.17 1.76 6.32
CA GLY A 214 -13.86 2.12 6.82
C GLY A 214 -13.02 2.89 5.79
N ALA A 215 -13.00 2.42 4.55
CA ALA A 215 -12.33 3.11 3.44
C ALA A 215 -12.93 4.52 3.21
N ALA A 216 -14.26 4.62 3.19
CA ALA A 216 -14.94 5.91 3.06
C ALA A 216 -14.59 6.86 4.23
N ALA A 217 -14.53 6.36 5.46
CA ALA A 217 -14.13 7.15 6.62
C ALA A 217 -12.70 7.68 6.50
N VAL A 218 -11.75 6.83 6.08
CA VAL A 218 -10.34 7.23 5.84
C VAL A 218 -10.26 8.29 4.75
N ILE A 219 -10.96 8.11 3.62
CA ILE A 219 -10.99 9.07 2.51
C ILE A 219 -11.54 10.42 2.97
N LEU A 220 -12.69 10.44 3.66
CA LEU A 220 -13.32 11.67 4.14
C LEU A 220 -12.46 12.39 5.18
N PHE A 221 -11.82 11.62 6.06
CA PHE A 221 -10.92 12.18 7.05
C PHE A 221 -9.67 12.79 6.40
N THR A 222 -9.02 12.07 5.48
CA THR A 222 -7.84 12.56 4.76
C THR A 222 -8.18 13.81 3.93
N LEU A 223 -9.36 13.84 3.30
CA LEU A 223 -9.83 15.00 2.55
C LEU A 223 -10.01 16.24 3.45
N ARG A 224 -10.46 16.06 4.70
CA ARG A 224 -10.61 17.16 5.66
C ARG A 224 -9.29 17.64 6.24
N GLN A 225 -8.35 16.74 6.50
CA GLN A 225 -7.07 17.06 7.13
C GLN A 225 -6.02 17.58 6.13
N SER A 226 -6.04 17.03 4.92
CA SER A 226 -5.08 17.35 3.86
C SER A 226 -5.84 17.58 2.52
N PRO A 227 -6.65 18.65 2.42
CA PRO A 227 -7.51 18.87 1.25
C PRO A 227 -6.71 19.09 -0.04
N ARG A 228 -5.59 19.81 0.03
CA ARG A 228 -4.74 20.08 -1.12
C ARG A 228 -4.16 18.79 -1.69
N GLU A 229 -3.57 17.98 -0.86
CA GLU A 229 -2.95 16.69 -1.21
C GLU A 229 -4.01 15.73 -1.75
N SER A 230 -5.16 15.65 -1.11
CA SER A 230 -6.28 14.80 -1.54
C SER A 230 -6.83 15.22 -2.91
N LEU A 231 -6.99 16.51 -3.14
CA LEU A 231 -7.46 17.03 -4.43
C LEU A 231 -6.44 16.81 -5.54
N LEU A 232 -5.14 16.93 -5.26
CA LEU A 232 -4.08 16.58 -6.21
C LEU A 232 -4.10 15.08 -6.54
N GLY A 233 -4.22 14.21 -5.52
CA GLY A 233 -4.37 12.77 -5.72
C GLY A 233 -5.58 12.41 -6.57
N LEU A 234 -6.73 13.03 -6.31
CA LEU A 234 -7.95 12.86 -7.11
C LEU A 234 -7.75 13.36 -8.54
N GLY A 235 -7.08 14.51 -8.71
CA GLY A 235 -6.73 15.07 -10.01
C GLY A 235 -5.90 14.13 -10.86
N ILE A 236 -4.90 13.46 -10.27
CA ILE A 236 -4.07 12.46 -10.96
C ILE A 236 -4.94 11.27 -11.41
N ILE A 237 -5.87 10.80 -10.58
CA ILE A 237 -6.79 9.72 -10.96
C ILE A 237 -7.67 10.17 -12.14
N ILE A 238 -8.23 11.37 -12.07
CA ILE A 238 -9.10 11.92 -13.12
C ILE A 238 -8.33 12.09 -14.43
N LEU A 239 -7.09 12.55 -14.38
CA LEU A 239 -6.22 12.66 -15.56
C LEU A 239 -5.96 11.31 -16.25
N GLY A 240 -6.14 10.20 -15.58
CA GLY A 240 -6.08 8.87 -16.17
C GLY A 240 -7.25 8.54 -17.11
N PHE A 241 -8.45 9.14 -16.91
CA PHE A 241 -9.63 8.81 -17.73
C PHE A 241 -9.49 9.14 -19.21
N PRO A 242 -8.97 10.32 -19.65
CA PRO A 242 -8.73 10.60 -21.06
C PRO A 242 -7.86 9.54 -21.75
N PHE A 243 -6.79 9.13 -21.08
CA PHE A 243 -5.92 8.06 -21.59
C PHE A 243 -6.66 6.73 -21.71
N TYR A 244 -7.41 6.33 -20.67
CA TYR A 244 -8.23 5.13 -20.70
C TYR A 244 -9.21 5.13 -21.87
N PHE A 245 -9.95 6.22 -22.10
CA PHE A 245 -10.90 6.31 -23.20
C PHE A 245 -10.21 6.34 -24.57
N HIS A 246 -9.02 6.95 -24.67
CA HIS A 246 -8.23 6.96 -25.89
C HIS A 246 -7.84 5.52 -26.30
N TRP A 247 -7.25 4.75 -25.38
CA TRP A 247 -6.85 3.37 -25.67
C TRP A 247 -8.03 2.43 -25.86
N LYS A 248 -9.09 2.59 -25.09
CA LYS A 248 -10.29 1.78 -25.24
C LYS A 248 -10.92 1.91 -26.62
N ARG A 249 -10.95 3.13 -27.19
CA ARG A 249 -11.47 3.40 -28.55
C ARG A 249 -10.61 2.79 -29.66
N ARG A 250 -9.32 2.63 -29.45
CA ARG A 250 -8.41 2.00 -30.43
C ARG A 250 -8.54 0.47 -30.51
N ASN A 251 -9.10 -0.14 -29.47
CA ASN A 251 -9.22 -1.59 -29.34
C ASN A 251 -10.67 -2.09 -29.52
N MET A 252 -11.60 -1.19 -29.83
CA MET A 252 -12.95 -1.50 -30.35
C MET A 252 -13.00 -1.35 -31.88
#